data_d30ec3d3f4cd3197dabddf9567cb2199
#
_entry.id   d30ec3d3f4cd3197dabddf9567cb2199
#
_cell.length_a   1.000
_cell.length_b   1.000
_cell.length_c   1.000
_cell.angle_alpha   90.00
_cell.angle_beta   90.00
_cell.angle_gamma   90.00
#
_symmetry.space_group_name_H-M   'P 1'
#
loop_
_entity.id
_entity.type
_entity.pdbx_description
1 polymer ?
#
loop_
_entity_poly.entity_id
_entity_poly.type
_entity_poly.pdbx_seq_one_letter_code
_entity_poly.pdbx_strand_id
1 'polypeptide(L)'
;MRELLEKKYKIIFEKYDLPHPIDARNITITIKNLIIEFLKDAKNPAIYCNGGHTKMLMSDFMYELKSVKIIIDNYADNKDSGGFKCIADKDIEDYNVDAVIISSFKFRKDIKNKLKNLHKNIRILDFYDEFEKRGIVLQSDYYYCNHPYHQ
;
A
#
# COMPACT_ATOMS: atom_id res chain seq x y z
N MET A 1 -8.07 -15.58 17.65
CA MET A 1 -7.67 -14.89 16.40
C MET A 1 -6.23 -14.38 16.46
N ARG A 2 -5.84 -13.71 17.51
CA ARG A 2 -4.46 -13.23 17.69
C ARG A 2 -3.43 -14.36 17.63
N GLU A 3 -3.63 -15.43 18.40
CA GLU A 3 -2.75 -16.61 18.40
C GLU A 3 -2.61 -17.25 17.02
N LEU A 4 -3.70 -17.29 16.26
CA LEU A 4 -3.72 -17.84 14.92
C LEU A 4 -2.89 -16.99 13.95
N LEU A 5 -2.98 -15.67 14.07
CA LEU A 5 -2.19 -14.73 13.29
C LEU A 5 -0.70 -14.88 13.63
N GLU A 6 -0.36 -14.88 14.91
CA GLU A 6 1.02 -15.04 15.37
C GLU A 6 1.64 -16.34 14.85
N LYS A 7 0.89 -17.45 14.91
CA LYS A 7 1.32 -18.74 14.37
C LYS A 7 1.55 -18.68 12.86
N LYS A 8 0.66 -18.03 12.14
CA LYS A 8 0.75 -17.88 10.68
C LYS A 8 1.96 -17.06 10.28
N TYR A 9 2.24 -15.96 10.98
CA TYR A 9 3.43 -15.14 10.77
C TYR A 9 4.71 -15.91 11.05
N LYS A 10 4.75 -16.64 12.13
CA LYS A 10 5.90 -17.48 12.46
C LYS A 10 6.23 -18.44 11.31
N ILE A 11 5.23 -19.11 10.76
CA ILE A 11 5.41 -20.02 9.62
C ILE A 11 5.96 -19.27 8.40
N ILE A 12 5.46 -18.08 8.13
CA ILE A 12 5.95 -17.27 7.00
C ILE A 12 7.41 -16.88 7.21
N PHE A 13 7.78 -16.42 8.40
CA PHE A 13 9.16 -16.05 8.72
C PHE A 13 10.11 -17.25 8.64
N GLU A 14 9.72 -18.38 9.18
CA GLU A 14 10.51 -19.61 9.09
C GLU A 14 10.70 -20.06 7.64
N LYS A 15 9.64 -20.01 6.84
CA LYS A 15 9.68 -20.42 5.43
C LYS A 15 10.62 -19.57 4.59
N TYR A 16 10.70 -18.28 4.86
CA TYR A 16 11.50 -17.34 4.08
C TYR A 16 12.82 -16.94 4.75
N ASP A 17 13.20 -17.65 5.81
CA ASP A 17 14.44 -17.39 6.56
C ASP A 17 14.58 -15.92 7.02
N LEU A 18 13.49 -15.36 7.46
CA LEU A 18 13.45 -13.98 7.95
C LEU A 18 13.96 -13.91 9.39
N PRO A 19 14.64 -12.83 9.78
CA PRO A 19 15.42 -12.80 11.02
C PRO A 19 14.63 -12.87 12.33
N HIS A 20 13.34 -12.55 12.33
CA HIS A 20 12.49 -12.65 13.52
C HIS A 20 11.02 -12.74 13.18
N PRO A 21 10.21 -13.49 13.97
CA PRO A 21 8.76 -13.36 13.89
C PRO A 21 8.39 -11.95 14.36
N ILE A 22 8.03 -11.09 13.43
CA ILE A 22 7.46 -9.80 13.76
C ILE A 22 6.01 -10.03 14.13
N ASP A 23 5.64 -9.53 15.30
CA ASP A 23 4.25 -9.47 15.72
C ASP A 23 3.42 -8.76 14.62
N ALA A 24 2.32 -9.36 14.25
CA ALA A 24 1.37 -8.76 13.29
C ALA A 24 1.01 -7.32 13.63
N ARG A 25 0.92 -7.02 14.92
CA ARG A 25 0.66 -5.67 15.42
C ARG A 25 1.77 -4.69 15.07
N ASN A 26 3.03 -5.11 15.11
CA ASN A 26 4.17 -4.26 14.76
C ASN A 26 4.16 -3.87 13.28
N ILE A 27 3.75 -4.78 12.40
CA ILE A 27 3.62 -4.50 10.98
C ILE A 27 2.50 -3.50 10.75
N THR A 28 1.35 -3.72 11.33
CA THR A 28 0.20 -2.83 11.23
C THR A 28 0.53 -1.42 11.74
N ILE A 29 1.19 -1.32 12.89
CA ILE A 29 1.62 -0.04 13.45
C ILE A 29 2.63 0.65 12.53
N THR A 30 3.57 -0.09 11.97
CA THR A 30 4.57 0.46 11.06
C THR A 30 3.93 1.00 9.79
N ILE A 31 3.01 0.26 9.18
CA ILE A 31 2.27 0.73 8.00
C ILE A 31 1.46 1.98 8.33
N LYS A 32 0.76 1.99 9.46
CA LYS A 32 0.01 3.15 9.93
C LYS A 32 0.90 4.39 10.03
N ASN A 33 2.06 4.26 10.67
CA ASN A 33 2.98 5.37 10.85
C ASN A 33 3.58 5.85 9.51
N LEU A 34 3.87 4.94 8.60
CA LEU A 34 4.33 5.28 7.25
C LEU A 34 3.28 6.09 6.49
N ILE A 35 2.02 5.69 6.58
CA ILE A 35 0.90 6.43 5.94
C ILE A 35 0.78 7.83 6.53
N ILE A 36 0.73 7.95 7.85
CA ILE A 36 0.58 9.24 8.54
C ILE A 36 1.71 10.19 8.13
N GLU A 37 2.95 9.74 8.21
CA GLU A 37 4.11 10.56 7.88
C GLU A 37 4.13 10.95 6.41
N PHE A 38 3.80 10.03 5.51
CA PHE A 38 3.78 10.28 4.08
C PHE A 38 2.69 11.28 3.67
N LEU A 39 1.50 11.18 4.25
CA LEU A 39 0.37 12.05 3.91
C LEU A 39 0.40 13.41 4.59
N LYS A 40 1.26 13.60 5.59
CA LYS A 40 1.36 14.83 6.35
C LYS A 40 1.49 16.07 5.49
N ASP A 41 2.34 16.01 4.46
CA ASP A 41 2.61 17.13 3.56
C ASP A 41 1.95 16.97 2.18
N ALA A 42 1.14 15.93 1.99
CA ALA A 42 0.47 15.69 0.72
C ALA A 42 -0.76 16.57 0.56
N LYS A 43 -0.84 17.29 -0.54
CA LYS A 43 -1.98 18.17 -0.86
C LYS A 43 -3.08 17.40 -1.58
N ASN A 44 -2.70 16.50 -2.49
CA ASN A 44 -3.64 15.74 -3.30
C ASN A 44 -3.15 14.31 -3.51
N PRO A 45 -3.17 13.49 -2.46
CA PRO A 45 -2.65 12.13 -2.53
C PRO A 45 -3.58 11.19 -3.26
N ALA A 46 -2.98 10.16 -3.90
CA ALA A 46 -3.71 9.09 -4.56
C ALA A 46 -3.16 7.71 -4.15
N ILE A 47 -3.96 6.68 -4.34
CA ILE A 47 -3.55 5.28 -4.25
C ILE A 47 -3.47 4.73 -5.66
N TYR A 48 -2.39 4.05 -6.00
CA TYR A 48 -2.24 3.37 -7.28
C TYR A 48 -2.62 1.90 -7.15
N CYS A 49 -3.51 1.43 -7.97
CA CYS A 49 -4.21 0.16 -8.03
C CYS A 49 -5.52 0.14 -7.23
N ASN A 50 -6.53 -0.51 -7.82
CA ASN A 50 -7.86 -0.67 -7.23
C ASN A 50 -8.22 -2.15 -7.09
N GLY A 51 -7.28 -2.95 -6.56
CA GLY A 51 -7.47 -4.38 -6.34
C GLY A 51 -7.72 -4.76 -4.89
N GLY A 52 -7.56 -6.04 -4.60
CA GLY A 52 -7.76 -6.58 -3.25
C GLY A 52 -6.83 -5.99 -2.20
N HIS A 53 -5.58 -5.69 -2.57
CA HIS A 53 -4.62 -5.03 -1.68
C HIS A 53 -5.14 -3.65 -1.23
N THR A 54 -5.71 -2.88 -2.14
CA THR A 54 -6.30 -1.58 -1.84
C THR A 54 -7.53 -1.69 -0.93
N LYS A 55 -8.38 -2.67 -1.17
CA LYS A 55 -9.56 -2.91 -0.32
C LYS A 55 -9.16 -3.20 1.12
N MET A 56 -8.12 -3.99 1.32
CA MET A 56 -7.60 -4.27 2.65
C MET A 56 -6.95 -3.06 3.28
N LEU A 57 -6.15 -2.33 2.52
CA LEU A 57 -5.50 -1.11 2.98
C LEU A 57 -6.55 -0.10 3.44
N MET A 58 -7.59 0.11 2.67
CA MET A 58 -8.68 1.02 3.03
C MET A 58 -9.48 0.52 4.23
N SER A 59 -9.67 -0.80 4.36
CA SER A 59 -10.34 -1.39 5.52
C SER A 59 -9.55 -1.21 6.82
N ASP A 60 -8.24 -1.46 6.76
CA ASP A 60 -7.39 -1.41 7.95
C ASP A 60 -7.02 0.02 8.36
N PHE A 61 -6.90 0.94 7.41
CA PHE A 61 -6.40 2.31 7.62
C PHE A 61 -7.35 3.38 7.08
N MET A 62 -8.64 3.13 7.11
CA MET A 62 -9.67 4.04 6.61
C MET A 62 -9.53 5.46 7.20
N TYR A 63 -9.23 5.56 8.48
CA TYR A 63 -9.09 6.83 9.16
C TYR A 63 -7.83 7.58 8.70
N GLU A 64 -6.71 6.90 8.64
CA GLU A 64 -5.42 7.47 8.24
C GLU A 64 -5.41 7.87 6.75
N LEU A 65 -6.21 7.18 5.93
CA LEU A 65 -6.32 7.42 4.50
C LEU A 65 -7.46 8.37 4.11
N LYS A 66 -8.10 9.02 5.07
CA LYS A 66 -9.26 9.88 4.81
C LYS A 66 -9.04 11.03 3.84
N SER A 67 -7.80 11.49 3.70
CA SER A 67 -7.45 12.55 2.75
C SER A 67 -7.30 12.06 1.31
N VAL A 68 -7.20 10.75 1.11
CA VAL A 68 -7.10 10.16 -0.23
C VAL A 68 -8.48 10.15 -0.89
N LYS A 69 -8.60 10.80 -2.05
CA LYS A 69 -9.84 10.89 -2.83
C LYS A 69 -9.70 10.30 -4.23
N ILE A 70 -8.49 9.97 -4.64
CA ILE A 70 -8.17 9.53 -5.99
C ILE A 70 -7.59 8.12 -5.93
N ILE A 71 -8.08 7.25 -6.82
CA ILE A 71 -7.49 5.95 -7.12
C ILE A 71 -7.01 5.96 -8.55
N ILE A 72 -5.76 5.57 -8.78
CA ILE A 72 -5.17 5.43 -10.11
C ILE A 72 -5.24 3.97 -10.52
N ASP A 73 -5.92 3.67 -11.60
CA ASP A 73 -6.00 2.32 -12.14
C ASP A 73 -6.27 2.35 -13.65
N ASN A 74 -5.32 1.86 -14.43
CA ASN A 74 -5.42 1.87 -15.90
C ASN A 74 -6.39 0.82 -16.45
N TYR A 75 -6.73 -0.18 -15.66
CA TYR A 75 -7.58 -1.29 -16.05
C TYR A 75 -9.03 -1.14 -15.60
N ALA A 76 -9.29 -0.21 -14.71
CA ALA A 76 -10.66 0.12 -14.33
C ALA A 76 -11.33 0.92 -15.46
N ASP A 77 -12.63 0.76 -15.64
CA ASP A 77 -13.44 1.51 -16.62
C ASP A 77 -13.60 3.00 -16.24
N ASN A 78 -12.65 3.60 -15.56
CA ASN A 78 -12.65 4.98 -15.07
C ASN A 78 -13.96 5.37 -14.35
N LYS A 79 -14.61 4.40 -13.74
CA LYS A 79 -15.82 4.63 -12.95
C LYS A 79 -15.45 4.98 -11.53
N ASP A 80 -16.00 6.07 -11.05
CA ASP A 80 -15.89 6.43 -9.66
C ASP A 80 -16.45 5.30 -8.78
N SER A 81 -15.75 4.96 -7.73
CA SER A 81 -16.10 3.84 -6.86
C SER A 81 -15.96 4.22 -5.40
N GLY A 82 -16.99 3.98 -4.61
CA GLY A 82 -16.94 4.15 -3.16
C GLY A 82 -16.57 5.56 -2.69
N GLY A 83 -16.92 6.59 -3.45
CA GLY A 83 -16.55 7.98 -3.13
C GLY A 83 -15.18 8.40 -3.63
N PHE A 84 -14.47 7.52 -4.35
CA PHE A 84 -13.17 7.82 -4.95
C PHE A 84 -13.32 8.17 -6.42
N LYS A 85 -12.54 9.16 -6.86
CA LYS A 85 -12.35 9.43 -8.28
C LYS A 85 -11.33 8.44 -8.84
N CYS A 86 -11.73 7.65 -9.84
CA CYS A 86 -10.84 6.70 -10.50
C CYS A 86 -10.28 7.32 -11.77
N ILE A 87 -8.97 7.36 -11.89
CA ILE A 87 -8.27 7.95 -13.04
C ILE A 87 -7.23 6.99 -13.62
N ALA A 88 -6.86 7.20 -14.88
CA ALA A 88 -5.70 6.54 -15.47
C ALA A 88 -4.41 7.30 -15.09
N ASP A 89 -3.26 6.64 -15.16
CA ASP A 89 -1.98 7.27 -14.80
C ASP A 89 -1.60 8.44 -15.72
N LYS A 90 -2.02 8.41 -16.96
CA LYS A 90 -1.84 9.53 -17.92
C LYS A 90 -2.51 10.82 -17.47
N ASP A 91 -3.51 10.74 -16.60
CA ASP A 91 -4.32 11.86 -16.14
C ASP A 91 -3.83 12.44 -14.81
N ILE A 92 -2.73 11.94 -14.25
CA ILE A 92 -2.19 12.35 -12.94
C ILE A 92 -1.97 13.85 -12.86
N GLU A 93 -1.40 14.46 -13.91
CA GLU A 93 -1.15 15.91 -13.93
C GLU A 93 -2.44 16.72 -13.95
N ASP A 94 -3.45 16.27 -14.69
CA ASP A 94 -4.73 16.95 -14.77
C ASP A 94 -5.45 17.03 -13.42
N TYR A 95 -5.18 16.07 -12.54
CA TYR A 95 -5.74 16.02 -11.19
C TYR A 95 -4.79 16.54 -10.11
N ASN A 96 -3.63 17.08 -10.50
CA ASN A 96 -2.63 17.64 -9.58
C ASN A 96 -2.21 16.69 -8.47
N VAL A 97 -2.08 15.42 -8.75
CA VAL A 97 -1.63 14.42 -7.78
C VAL A 97 -0.16 14.68 -7.43
N ASP A 98 0.14 14.84 -6.15
CA ASP A 98 1.47 15.17 -5.65
C ASP A 98 2.13 14.02 -4.90
N ALA A 99 1.36 13.04 -4.48
CA ALA A 99 1.84 11.90 -3.70
C ALA A 99 1.05 10.63 -4.04
N VAL A 100 1.74 9.53 -4.22
CA VAL A 100 1.13 8.24 -4.59
C VAL A 100 1.57 7.14 -3.64
N ILE A 101 0.60 6.45 -3.07
CA ILE A 101 0.80 5.20 -2.33
C ILE A 101 0.62 4.06 -3.33
N ILE A 102 1.65 3.22 -3.49
CA ILE A 102 1.56 2.04 -4.35
C ILE A 102 0.93 0.90 -3.56
N SER A 103 -0.23 0.45 -4.00
CA SER A 103 -1.00 -0.62 -3.37
C SER A 103 -0.94 -1.90 -4.19
N SER A 104 0.27 -2.37 -4.45
CA SER A 104 0.55 -3.61 -5.18
C SER A 104 1.94 -4.12 -4.83
N PHE A 105 2.05 -5.40 -4.51
CA PHE A 105 3.36 -6.05 -4.41
C PHE A 105 3.90 -6.40 -5.79
N LYS A 106 3.09 -7.09 -6.58
CA LYS A 106 3.50 -7.68 -7.87
C LYS A 106 3.97 -6.65 -8.89
N PHE A 107 3.26 -5.54 -8.99
CA PHE A 107 3.51 -4.52 -10.00
C PHE A 107 4.23 -3.28 -9.47
N ARG A 108 4.65 -3.29 -8.20
CA ARG A 108 5.21 -2.11 -7.54
C ARG A 108 6.43 -1.51 -8.25
N LYS A 109 7.32 -2.35 -8.77
CA LYS A 109 8.52 -1.89 -9.45
C LYS A 109 8.20 -1.22 -10.79
N ASP A 110 7.31 -1.83 -11.57
CA ASP A 110 6.87 -1.28 -12.86
C ASP A 110 6.13 0.04 -12.65
N ILE A 111 5.27 0.11 -11.65
CA ILE A 111 4.54 1.34 -11.29
C ILE A 111 5.50 2.44 -10.89
N LYS A 112 6.50 2.16 -10.04
CA LYS A 112 7.50 3.15 -9.64
C LYS A 112 8.29 3.68 -10.82
N ASN A 113 8.76 2.81 -11.70
CA ASN A 113 9.49 3.20 -12.88
C ASN A 113 8.65 4.09 -13.79
N LYS A 114 7.41 3.72 -14.01
CA LYS A 114 6.47 4.48 -14.83
C LYS A 114 6.20 5.87 -14.24
N LEU A 115 5.94 5.95 -12.95
CA LEU A 115 5.71 7.22 -12.27
C LEU A 115 6.94 8.13 -12.32
N LYS A 116 8.13 7.60 -12.08
CA LYS A 116 9.38 8.36 -12.14
C LYS A 116 9.68 8.89 -13.54
N ASN A 117 9.34 8.14 -14.58
CA ASN A 117 9.55 8.55 -15.97
C ASN A 117 8.55 9.62 -16.41
N LEU A 118 7.31 9.53 -15.97
CA LEU A 118 6.23 10.44 -16.35
C LEU A 118 6.14 11.68 -15.46
N HIS A 119 6.46 11.54 -14.17
CA HIS A 119 6.22 12.57 -13.14
C HIS A 119 7.40 12.66 -12.18
N LYS A 120 8.44 13.39 -12.56
CA LYS A 120 9.71 13.45 -11.81
C LYS A 120 9.60 13.97 -10.38
N ASN A 121 8.59 14.78 -10.08
CA ASN A 121 8.44 15.43 -8.79
C ASN A 121 7.39 14.77 -7.88
N ILE A 122 6.81 13.66 -8.33
CA ILE A 122 5.81 12.96 -7.53
C ILE A 122 6.47 12.19 -6.39
N ARG A 123 5.92 12.29 -5.19
CA ARG A 123 6.39 11.50 -4.06
C ARG A 123 5.71 10.13 -4.08
N ILE A 124 6.45 9.10 -3.75
CA ILE A 124 5.97 7.71 -3.83
C ILE A 124 6.20 7.01 -2.49
N LEU A 125 5.18 6.33 -1.99
CA LEU A 125 5.28 5.42 -0.86
C LEU A 125 5.07 3.99 -1.35
N ASP A 126 6.09 3.16 -1.18
CA ASP A 126 6.05 1.72 -1.38
C ASP A 126 6.37 1.06 -0.03
N PHE A 127 5.38 0.43 0.58
CA PHE A 127 5.54 -0.20 1.90
C PHE A 127 6.64 -1.25 1.91
N TYR A 128 6.74 -2.03 0.86
CA TYR A 128 7.71 -3.14 0.77
C TYR A 128 9.14 -2.62 0.77
N ASP A 129 9.42 -1.53 0.04
CA ASP A 129 10.73 -0.87 0.07
C ASP A 129 11.05 -0.30 1.46
N GLU A 130 10.06 0.28 2.12
CA GLU A 130 10.24 0.84 3.46
C GLU A 130 10.57 -0.25 4.49
N PHE A 131 9.96 -1.43 4.37
CA PHE A 131 10.31 -2.57 5.21
C PHE A 131 11.70 -3.12 4.87
N GLU A 132 12.06 -3.20 3.58
CA GLU A 132 13.39 -3.65 3.15
C GLU A 132 14.49 -2.74 3.70
N LYS A 133 14.30 -1.44 3.73
CA LYS A 133 15.21 -0.47 4.35
C LYS A 133 15.43 -0.75 5.85
N ARG A 134 14.48 -1.39 6.49
CA ARG A 134 14.55 -1.80 7.90
C ARG A 134 15.07 -3.23 8.08
N GLY A 135 15.55 -3.86 7.00
CA GLY A 135 16.04 -5.23 7.02
C GLY A 135 14.95 -6.30 7.01
N ILE A 136 13.73 -5.93 6.62
CA ILE A 136 12.57 -6.83 6.62
C ILE A 136 12.07 -7.01 5.20
N VAL A 137 12.07 -8.25 4.70
CA VAL A 137 11.53 -8.58 3.38
C VAL A 137 10.12 -9.12 3.54
N LEU A 138 9.13 -8.33 3.11
CA LEU A 138 7.74 -8.77 3.08
C LEU A 138 7.43 -9.43 1.74
N GLN A 139 6.74 -10.56 1.80
CA GLN A 139 6.22 -11.22 0.61
C GLN A 139 4.82 -10.67 0.26
N SER A 140 4.38 -10.92 -0.98
CA SER A 140 3.11 -10.38 -1.48
C SER A 140 1.92 -10.69 -0.55
N ASP A 141 1.87 -11.88 -0.02
CA ASP A 141 0.76 -12.34 0.81
C ASP A 141 0.90 -11.91 2.27
N TYR A 142 1.99 -11.25 2.61
CA TYR A 142 2.26 -10.90 4.00
C TYR A 142 1.22 -9.95 4.55
N TYR A 143 0.87 -8.91 3.81
CA TYR A 143 -0.18 -7.98 4.18
C TYR A 143 -1.53 -8.70 4.32
N TYR A 144 -1.84 -9.57 3.36
CA TYR A 144 -3.07 -10.37 3.38
C TYR A 144 -3.13 -11.33 4.57
N CYS A 145 -2.01 -11.92 4.93
CA CYS A 145 -1.93 -12.78 6.10
C CYS A 145 -2.25 -12.06 7.41
N ASN A 146 -2.01 -10.76 7.46
CA ASN A 146 -2.33 -9.92 8.61
C ASN A 146 -3.82 -9.61 8.72
N HIS A 147 -4.56 -9.74 7.64
CA HIS A 147 -5.97 -9.36 7.61
C HIS A 147 -6.86 -10.51 8.10
N PRO A 148 -7.78 -10.26 9.05
CA PRO A 148 -8.61 -11.31 9.63
C PRO A 148 -9.50 -12.05 8.62
N TYR A 149 -9.82 -11.42 7.50
CA TYR A 149 -10.64 -12.04 6.46
C TYR A 149 -9.90 -13.02 5.55
N HIS A 150 -8.60 -13.16 5.72
CA HIS A 150 -7.75 -14.04 4.91
C HIS A 150 -7.19 -15.24 5.68
N GLN A 151 -7.87 -15.63 6.70
CA GLN A 151 -7.51 -16.78 7.51
C GLN A 151 -8.26 -18.05 7.09
#